data_17e1efe15576ce9e71ee5ea779da0167
#
_entry.id   17e1efe15576ce9e71ee5ea779da0167
#
_cell.length_a   1.000
_cell.length_b   1.000
_cell.length_c   1.000
_cell.angle_alpha   90.00
_cell.angle_beta   90.00
_cell.angle_gamma   90.00
#
_symmetry.space_group_name_H-M   'P 1'
#
loop_
_entity.id
_entity.type
_entity.pdbx_description
1 polymer ?
#
loop_
_entity_poly.entity_id
_entity_poly.type
_entity_poly.pdbx_seq_one_letter_code
_entity_poly.pdbx_strand_id
1 'polypeptide(L)'
;MFNIDLFEKNLKTEKIGKKNYYYASTCSTNNDIWNIFKKNKKAGIVVIANEQNGGRGRGNNKWYSKKNKSLICSFLIKQKFSNEQLGLHAILVPLGIVKGIKETIGKNLNLKWPNDIIYNNKKIGGVLIESKNIDNTIYL
;
A
#
# COMPACT_ATOMS: atom_id res chain seq x y z
N MET A 1 -0.75 4.00 18.59
CA MET A 1 -1.28 4.91 17.55
C MET A 1 -0.14 5.24 16.62
N PHE A 2 -0.36 5.34 15.30
CA PHE A 2 0.68 5.74 14.34
C PHE A 2 1.08 7.21 14.59
N ASN A 3 2.39 7.49 14.58
CA ASN A 3 2.92 8.84 14.77
C ASN A 3 3.40 9.38 13.42
N ILE A 4 2.67 10.34 12.86
CA ILE A 4 2.93 10.91 11.55
C ILE A 4 4.21 11.76 11.53
N ASP A 5 4.47 12.52 12.60
CA ASP A 5 5.66 13.37 12.69
C ASP A 5 6.93 12.53 12.73
N LEU A 6 6.88 11.40 13.46
CA LEU A 6 7.99 10.45 13.50
C LEU A 6 8.20 9.75 12.15
N PHE A 7 7.11 9.45 11.43
CA PHE A 7 7.18 8.92 10.08
C PHE A 7 7.87 9.90 9.13
N GLU A 8 7.44 11.15 9.12
CA GLU A 8 8.00 12.20 8.26
C GLU A 8 9.48 12.47 8.56
N LYS A 9 9.84 12.54 9.85
CA LYS A 9 11.22 12.76 10.31
C LYS A 9 12.17 11.64 9.85
N ASN A 10 11.69 10.40 9.82
CA ASN A 10 12.51 9.23 9.46
C ASN A 10 12.38 8.81 7.99
N LEU A 11 11.59 9.52 7.19
CA LEU A 11 11.37 9.18 5.79
C LEU A 11 12.61 9.45 4.95
N LYS A 12 13.25 8.39 4.44
CA LYS A 12 14.48 8.48 3.63
C LYS A 12 14.23 8.48 2.13
N THR A 13 12.97 8.32 1.69
CA THR A 13 12.62 8.28 0.27
C THR A 13 12.62 9.69 -0.33
N GLU A 14 12.97 9.80 -1.61
CA GLU A 14 12.96 11.08 -2.32
C GLU A 14 11.59 11.47 -2.85
N LYS A 15 10.76 10.49 -3.20
CA LYS A 15 9.47 10.71 -3.91
C LYS A 15 8.28 10.12 -3.18
N ILE A 16 8.33 8.84 -2.82
CA ILE A 16 7.19 8.14 -2.21
C ILE A 16 7.07 8.54 -0.74
N GLY A 17 5.87 8.96 -0.33
CA GLY A 17 5.57 9.32 1.05
C GLY A 17 5.91 10.76 1.45
N LYS A 18 6.59 11.55 0.59
CA LYS A 18 6.78 12.99 0.86
C LYS A 18 5.46 13.74 0.94
N LYS A 19 4.45 13.27 0.22
CA LYS A 19 3.07 13.68 0.38
C LYS A 19 2.31 12.53 1.02
N ASN A 20 1.94 12.70 2.27
CA ASN A 20 1.27 11.67 3.05
C ASN A 20 0.01 12.23 3.71
N TYR A 21 -0.91 11.33 4.03
CA TYR A 21 -2.16 11.63 4.70
C TYR A 21 -2.42 10.55 5.74
N TYR A 22 -2.82 10.96 6.91
CA TYR A 22 -3.14 10.08 8.01
C TYR A 22 -4.59 10.25 8.45
N TYR A 23 -5.28 9.13 8.63
CA TYR A 23 -6.65 9.08 9.11
C TYR A 23 -6.75 8.20 10.37
N ALA A 24 -7.44 8.69 11.38
CA ALA A 24 -7.78 7.88 12.56
C ALA A 24 -8.69 6.70 12.17
N SER A 25 -9.62 6.94 11.25
CA SER A 25 -10.52 5.94 10.67
C SER A 25 -10.91 6.36 9.25
N THR A 26 -11.05 5.39 8.35
CA THR A 26 -11.54 5.60 6.99
C THR A 26 -12.35 4.41 6.51
N CYS A 27 -13.08 4.59 5.42
CA CYS A 27 -13.70 3.47 4.72
C CYS A 27 -12.64 2.60 4.02
N SER A 28 -11.76 3.22 3.24
CA SER A 28 -10.72 2.53 2.48
C SER A 28 -9.60 3.47 2.07
N THR A 29 -8.37 3.17 2.46
CA THR A 29 -7.19 3.95 2.05
C THR A 29 -6.98 3.96 0.54
N ASN A 30 -7.38 2.88 -0.18
CA ASN A 30 -7.37 2.86 -1.64
C ASN A 30 -8.38 3.86 -2.24
N ASN A 31 -9.57 3.99 -1.66
CA ASN A 31 -10.54 4.99 -2.11
C ASN A 31 -10.02 6.40 -1.86
N ASP A 32 -9.47 6.62 -0.67
CA ASP A 32 -8.95 7.94 -0.29
C ASP A 32 -7.82 8.39 -1.21
N ILE A 33 -6.87 7.49 -1.51
CA ILE A 33 -5.73 7.84 -2.35
C ILE A 33 -6.18 8.21 -3.78
N TRP A 34 -7.18 7.51 -4.33
CA TRP A 34 -7.76 7.85 -5.63
C TRP A 34 -8.52 9.19 -5.60
N ASN A 35 -9.22 9.50 -4.52
CA ASN A 35 -9.91 10.78 -4.35
C ASN A 35 -8.92 11.95 -4.23
N ILE A 36 -7.82 11.75 -3.51
CA ILE A 36 -6.74 12.73 -3.40
C ILE A 36 -6.06 12.93 -4.76
N PHE A 37 -5.79 11.85 -5.49
CA PHE A 37 -5.17 11.92 -6.80
C PHE A 37 -6.03 12.67 -7.82
N LYS A 38 -7.37 12.49 -7.82
CA LYS A 38 -8.28 13.25 -8.69
C LYS A 38 -8.08 14.75 -8.57
N LYS A 39 -7.79 15.25 -7.35
CA LYS A 39 -7.59 16.68 -7.06
C LYS A 39 -6.19 17.16 -7.42
N ASN A 40 -5.18 16.35 -7.21
CA ASN A 40 -3.78 16.78 -7.22
C ASN A 40 -3.00 16.31 -8.44
N LYS A 41 -3.45 15.24 -9.12
CA LYS A 41 -2.79 14.63 -10.30
C LYS A 41 -1.31 14.27 -10.08
N LYS A 42 -0.87 14.04 -8.83
CA LYS A 42 0.53 13.72 -8.48
C LYS A 42 0.64 12.31 -7.93
N ALA A 43 1.65 11.56 -8.38
CA ALA A 43 2.04 10.26 -7.81
C ALA A 43 2.95 10.44 -6.58
N GLY A 44 3.32 9.33 -5.93
CA GLY A 44 4.16 9.33 -4.75
C GLY A 44 3.42 9.61 -3.45
N ILE A 45 2.09 9.67 -3.49
CA ILE A 45 1.24 9.87 -2.31
C ILE A 45 1.20 8.59 -1.49
N VAL A 46 1.16 8.74 -0.17
CA VAL A 46 0.87 7.67 0.79
C VAL A 46 -0.33 8.06 1.64
N VAL A 47 -1.26 7.13 1.81
CA VAL A 47 -2.38 7.24 2.74
C VAL A 47 -2.23 6.17 3.79
N ILE A 48 -2.31 6.56 5.06
CA ILE A 48 -2.17 5.67 6.23
C ILE A 48 -3.41 5.82 7.09
N ALA A 49 -3.90 4.72 7.66
CA ALA A 49 -5.01 4.74 8.59
C ALA A 49 -4.78 3.81 9.80
N ASN A 50 -5.33 4.18 10.96
CA ASN A 50 -5.37 3.29 12.12
C ASN A 50 -6.48 2.26 12.04
N GLU A 51 -7.55 2.59 11.32
CA GLU A 51 -8.73 1.75 11.16
C GLU A 51 -9.33 1.91 9.76
N GLN A 52 -9.84 0.82 9.22
CA GLN A 52 -10.50 0.78 7.92
C GLN A 52 -11.76 -0.07 8.01
N ASN A 53 -12.92 0.52 7.71
CA ASN A 53 -14.23 -0.12 7.88
C ASN A 53 -14.77 -0.79 6.60
N GLY A 54 -14.26 -0.40 5.44
CA GLY A 54 -14.64 -0.91 4.12
C GLY A 54 -13.45 -1.49 3.36
N GLY A 55 -12.54 -2.18 4.07
CA GLY A 55 -11.37 -2.80 3.46
C GLY A 55 -11.73 -3.85 2.42
N ARG A 56 -11.00 -3.85 1.31
CA ARG A 56 -11.19 -4.79 0.21
C ARG A 56 -9.99 -5.70 0.03
N GLY A 57 -10.26 -6.95 -0.30
CA GLY A 57 -9.30 -7.90 -0.85
C GLY A 57 -9.50 -8.10 -2.35
N ARG A 58 -8.88 -9.12 -2.94
CA ARG A 58 -9.08 -9.48 -4.36
C ARG A 58 -10.49 -10.02 -4.61
N GLY A 59 -11.02 -9.74 -5.80
CA GLY A 59 -12.39 -10.10 -6.16
C GLY A 59 -13.39 -9.41 -5.21
N ASN A 60 -14.31 -10.17 -4.67
CA ASN A 60 -15.35 -9.68 -3.76
C ASN A 60 -15.01 -9.88 -2.27
N ASN A 61 -13.76 -10.22 -1.95
CA ASN A 61 -13.35 -10.46 -0.58
C ASN A 61 -13.27 -9.15 0.21
N LYS A 62 -13.73 -9.20 1.46
CA LYS A 62 -13.52 -8.12 2.42
C LYS A 62 -12.18 -8.30 3.14
N TRP A 63 -11.55 -7.20 3.47
CA TRP A 63 -10.36 -7.17 4.31
C TRP A 63 -10.69 -6.60 5.67
N TYR A 64 -10.42 -7.37 6.70
CA TYR A 64 -10.62 -6.97 8.08
C TYR A 64 -9.29 -6.64 8.74
N SER A 65 -9.24 -5.52 9.43
CA SER A 65 -8.08 -5.09 10.20
C SER A 65 -8.52 -4.62 11.58
N LYS A 66 -7.77 -5.00 12.59
CA LYS A 66 -8.06 -4.56 13.95
C LYS A 66 -7.44 -3.19 14.18
N LYS A 67 -8.21 -2.25 14.74
CA LYS A 67 -7.78 -0.90 15.10
C LYS A 67 -6.47 -0.92 15.90
N ASN A 68 -5.51 -0.09 15.52
CA ASN A 68 -4.18 0.03 16.16
C ASN A 68 -3.35 -1.28 16.21
N LYS A 69 -3.74 -2.32 15.48
CA LYS A 69 -3.01 -3.61 15.44
C LYS A 69 -2.52 -3.98 14.03
N SER A 70 -2.79 -3.13 13.06
CA SER A 70 -2.42 -3.36 11.67
C SER A 70 -1.79 -2.10 11.07
N LEU A 71 -0.81 -2.26 10.20
CA LEU A 71 -0.37 -1.21 9.31
C LEU A 71 -1.30 -1.22 8.08
N ILE A 72 -2.12 -0.19 7.98
CA ILE A 72 -3.05 0.00 6.86
C ILE A 72 -2.55 1.18 6.06
N CYS A 73 -2.09 0.93 4.84
CA CYS A 73 -1.59 1.99 3.98
C CYS A 73 -1.81 1.69 2.50
N SER A 74 -1.93 2.75 1.71
CA SER A 74 -1.95 2.69 0.25
C SER A 74 -0.91 3.65 -0.31
N PHE A 75 -0.25 3.22 -1.39
CA PHE A 75 0.75 4.01 -2.12
C PHE A 75 0.24 4.27 -3.53
N LEU A 76 0.39 5.49 -4.02
CA LEU A 76 0.11 5.81 -5.41
C LEU A 76 1.40 5.93 -6.20
N ILE A 77 1.59 5.02 -7.14
CA ILE A 77 2.80 4.93 -7.96
C ILE A 77 2.43 5.19 -9.43
N LYS A 78 3.22 6.01 -10.10
CA LYS A 78 3.19 6.12 -11.55
C LYS A 78 3.98 4.97 -12.13
N GLN A 79 3.35 4.19 -13.02
CA GLN A 79 4.01 3.07 -13.68
C GLN A 79 5.12 3.56 -14.62
N LYS A 80 6.22 2.80 -14.64
CA LYS A 80 7.36 3.01 -15.52
C LYS A 80 7.55 1.91 -16.56
N PHE A 81 6.84 0.78 -16.40
CA PHE A 81 6.93 -0.38 -17.29
C PHE A 81 5.92 -0.27 -18.43
N SER A 82 6.12 -1.04 -19.51
CA SER A 82 5.13 -1.16 -20.58
C SER A 82 3.84 -1.84 -20.07
N ASN A 83 2.75 -1.68 -20.83
CA ASN A 83 1.46 -2.31 -20.49
C ASN A 83 1.56 -3.84 -20.38
N GLU A 84 2.43 -4.46 -21.17
CA GLU A 84 2.69 -5.90 -21.14
C GLU A 84 3.34 -6.36 -19.84
N GLN A 85 4.06 -5.48 -19.17
CA GLN A 85 4.75 -5.74 -17.92
C GLN A 85 3.92 -5.41 -16.66
N LEU A 86 2.66 -5.02 -16.81
CA LEU A 86 1.77 -4.70 -15.67
C LEU A 86 1.71 -5.81 -14.62
N GLY A 87 1.72 -7.06 -15.06
CA GLY A 87 1.70 -8.22 -14.17
C GLY A 87 2.90 -8.30 -13.22
N LEU A 88 4.04 -7.70 -13.58
CA LEU A 88 5.23 -7.71 -12.73
C LEU A 88 5.02 -6.98 -11.40
N HIS A 89 4.14 -5.99 -11.35
CA HIS A 89 3.84 -5.27 -10.12
C HIS A 89 3.23 -6.20 -9.06
N ALA A 90 2.47 -7.20 -9.47
CA ALA A 90 1.88 -8.20 -8.56
C ALA A 90 2.96 -9.01 -7.81
N ILE A 91 4.17 -9.06 -8.34
CA ILE A 91 5.31 -9.74 -7.74
C ILE A 91 6.24 -8.73 -7.05
N LEU A 92 6.62 -7.67 -7.75
CA LEU A 92 7.63 -6.72 -7.26
C LEU A 92 7.18 -5.92 -6.05
N VAL A 93 5.90 -5.51 -5.99
CA VAL A 93 5.39 -4.73 -4.86
C VAL A 93 5.37 -5.54 -3.57
N PRO A 94 4.76 -6.74 -3.51
CA PRO A 94 4.84 -7.59 -2.32
C PRO A 94 6.28 -7.94 -1.92
N LEU A 95 7.16 -8.22 -2.90
CA LEU A 95 8.56 -8.51 -2.64
C LEU A 95 9.28 -7.32 -1.98
N GLY A 96 9.05 -6.11 -2.47
CA GLY A 96 9.59 -4.88 -1.86
C GLY A 96 9.10 -4.68 -0.43
N ILE A 97 7.83 -4.97 -0.14
CA ILE A 97 7.26 -4.88 1.21
C ILE A 97 7.93 -5.90 2.15
N VAL A 98 8.05 -7.16 1.72
CA VAL A 98 8.70 -8.21 2.52
C VAL A 98 10.15 -7.86 2.81
N LYS A 99 10.89 -7.36 1.81
CA LYS A 99 12.27 -6.90 1.97
C LYS A 99 12.35 -5.75 2.97
N GLY A 100 11.50 -4.74 2.84
CA GLY A 100 11.47 -3.60 3.77
C GLY A 100 11.15 -4.01 5.21
N ILE A 101 10.23 -4.95 5.42
CA ILE A 101 9.92 -5.49 6.75
C ILE A 101 11.13 -6.23 7.32
N LYS A 102 11.82 -7.05 6.50
CA LYS A 102 13.04 -7.72 6.93
C LYS A 102 14.13 -6.75 7.37
N GLU A 103 14.35 -5.69 6.59
CA GLU A 103 15.36 -4.67 6.89
C GLU A 103 15.00 -3.86 8.15
N THR A 104 13.70 -3.66 8.43
CA THR A 104 13.24 -2.82 9.54
C THR A 104 13.19 -3.57 10.87
N ILE A 105 12.68 -4.80 10.87
CA ILE A 105 12.42 -5.56 12.11
C ILE A 105 13.12 -6.94 12.16
N GLY A 106 13.96 -7.26 11.17
CA GLY A 106 14.76 -8.50 11.13
C GLY A 106 13.94 -9.77 10.91
N LYS A 107 12.66 -9.69 10.54
CA LYS A 107 11.80 -10.87 10.34
C LYS A 107 11.78 -11.33 8.89
N ASN A 108 12.05 -12.61 8.66
CA ASN A 108 11.87 -13.21 7.35
C ASN A 108 10.41 -13.56 7.12
N LEU A 109 9.82 -12.95 6.10
CA LEU A 109 8.47 -13.22 5.66
C LEU A 109 8.48 -13.96 4.33
N ASN A 110 7.43 -14.74 4.07
CA ASN A 110 7.22 -15.44 2.82
C ASN A 110 6.07 -14.81 2.04
N LEU A 111 6.12 -14.94 0.73
CA LEU A 111 5.01 -14.58 -0.15
C LEU A 111 4.26 -15.85 -0.55
N LYS A 112 2.94 -15.80 -0.42
CA LYS A 112 2.04 -16.79 -1.01
C LYS A 112 1.31 -16.14 -2.17
N TRP A 113 1.56 -16.68 -3.35
CA TRP A 113 0.89 -16.23 -4.57
C TRP A 113 -0.64 -16.21 -4.40
N PRO A 114 -1.32 -15.19 -4.89
CA PRO A 114 -0.75 -14.07 -5.68
C PRO A 114 -0.40 -12.82 -4.86
N ASN A 115 -0.82 -12.67 -3.61
CA ASN A 115 -0.73 -11.38 -2.93
C ASN A 115 -0.68 -11.45 -1.40
N ASP A 116 -0.45 -12.63 -0.83
CA ASP A 116 -0.48 -12.84 0.61
C ASP A 116 0.93 -12.78 1.21
N ILE A 117 1.06 -12.11 2.34
CA ILE A 117 2.27 -12.08 3.15
C ILE A 117 2.09 -13.04 4.32
N ILE A 118 3.04 -13.98 4.45
CA ILE A 118 2.97 -15.10 5.40
C ILE A 118 4.13 -15.02 6.40
N TYR A 119 3.83 -15.26 7.65
CA TYR A 119 4.81 -15.47 8.71
C TYR A 119 4.41 -16.67 9.56
N ASN A 120 5.35 -17.61 9.80
CA ASN A 120 5.09 -18.85 10.54
C ASN A 120 3.81 -19.58 10.07
N ASN A 121 3.68 -19.77 8.75
CA ASN A 121 2.55 -20.42 8.08
C ASN A 121 1.18 -19.72 8.29
N LYS A 122 1.16 -18.49 8.82
CA LYS A 122 -0.05 -17.69 9.00
C LYS A 122 -0.03 -16.48 8.09
N LYS A 123 -1.16 -16.16 7.49
CA LYS A 123 -1.35 -14.93 6.73
C LYS A 123 -1.36 -13.75 7.69
N ILE A 124 -0.39 -12.86 7.56
CA ILE A 124 -0.25 -11.65 8.37
C ILE A 124 -0.54 -10.37 7.58
N GLY A 125 -0.59 -10.44 6.27
CA GLY A 125 -0.82 -9.30 5.40
C GLY A 125 -1.28 -9.70 4.00
N GLY A 126 -1.61 -8.70 3.22
CA GLY A 126 -1.94 -8.86 1.81
C GLY A 126 -1.80 -7.54 1.07
N VAL A 127 -1.55 -7.62 -0.22
CA VAL A 127 -1.38 -6.46 -1.09
C VAL A 127 -2.46 -6.46 -2.15
N LEU A 128 -3.25 -5.40 -2.22
CA LEU A 128 -4.24 -5.19 -3.27
C LEU A 128 -3.72 -4.11 -4.22
N ILE A 129 -3.47 -4.49 -5.46
CA ILE A 129 -3.05 -3.56 -6.50
C ILE A 129 -4.27 -3.26 -7.38
N GLU A 130 -4.60 -1.98 -7.48
CA GLU A 130 -5.60 -1.44 -8.39
C GLU A 130 -4.91 -0.53 -9.39
N SER A 131 -5.28 -0.58 -10.66
CA SER A 131 -4.69 0.27 -11.69
C SER A 131 -5.72 1.16 -12.36
N LYS A 132 -5.29 2.35 -12.78
CA LYS A 132 -6.08 3.25 -13.65
C LYS A 132 -5.20 3.82 -14.75
N ASN A 133 -5.72 3.80 -15.97
CA ASN A 133 -5.13 4.53 -17.09
C ASN A 133 -5.76 5.93 -17.14
N ILE A 134 -4.95 6.96 -17.05
CA ILE A 134 -5.36 8.36 -17.07
C ILE A 134 -4.36 9.10 -17.96
N ASP A 135 -4.87 9.71 -19.04
CA ASP A 135 -4.07 10.46 -20.01
C ASP A 135 -2.87 9.63 -20.53
N ASN A 136 -3.12 8.38 -20.95
CA ASN A 136 -2.12 7.41 -21.40
C ASN A 136 -1.03 7.08 -20.36
N THR A 137 -1.26 7.37 -19.12
CA THR A 137 -0.37 7.02 -18.02
C THR A 137 -1.08 6.07 -17.05
N ILE A 138 -0.43 4.96 -16.71
CA ILE A 138 -0.95 4.02 -15.74
C ILE A 138 -0.45 4.37 -14.34
N TYR A 139 -1.39 4.44 -13.43
CA TYR A 139 -1.18 4.61 -12.00
C TYR A 139 -1.65 3.36 -11.26
N LEU A 140 -0.90 2.99 -10.23
CA LEU A 140 -1.14 1.85 -9.36
C LEU A 140 -1.32 2.32 -7.92
#